data_9e80a265c9ad0dad35c19b091d49d4fe
#
_entry.id   9e80a265c9ad0dad35c19b091d49d4fe
#
_cell.length_a   1.000
_cell.length_b   1.000
_cell.length_c   1.000
_cell.angle_alpha   90.00
_cell.angle_beta   90.00
_cell.angle_gamma   90.00
#
_symmetry.space_group_name_H-M   'P 1'
#
loop_
_entity.id
_entity.type
_entity.pdbx_description
1 polymer ?
#
loop_
_entity_poly.entity_id
_entity_poly.type
_entity_poly.pdbx_seq_one_letter_code
_entity_poly.pdbx_strand_id
1 'polypeptide(L)'
;MEKIKPTKFTPRCYAFIQNEEGAVLVMRELWSGVHLNKLPGGGQEVGEGMHECLNREIEEEFSSFSGPLNWTHIYTPTHAFVSRFRPEEQLILNYFKAQEKVKADQWVLKTDENLLQMLWLPAVKENVHWFTLENDRAAFQAFLKTLN
;
A
#
# COMPACT_ATOMS: atom_id res chain seq x y z
N MET A 1 17.82 -20.27 -21.18
CA MET A 1 16.80 -20.58 -20.17
C MET A 1 15.56 -19.73 -20.40
N GLU A 2 14.44 -20.37 -20.56
CA GLU A 2 13.20 -19.64 -20.80
C GLU A 2 12.72 -18.95 -19.52
N LYS A 3 12.25 -17.71 -19.69
CA LYS A 3 11.61 -17.00 -18.58
C LYS A 3 10.20 -17.54 -18.39
N ILE A 4 9.81 -17.72 -17.14
CA ILE A 4 8.45 -18.08 -16.82
C ILE A 4 7.57 -16.88 -17.17
N LYS A 5 6.55 -17.09 -18.01
CA LYS A 5 5.59 -16.05 -18.35
C LYS A 5 4.48 -16.05 -17.30
N PRO A 6 4.00 -14.87 -16.90
CA PRO A 6 2.81 -14.79 -16.05
C PRO A 6 1.63 -15.46 -16.73
N THR A 7 0.80 -16.11 -15.95
CA THR A 7 -0.39 -16.83 -16.42
C THR A 7 -1.68 -16.25 -15.89
N LYS A 8 -1.60 -15.30 -14.95
CA LYS A 8 -2.79 -14.67 -14.39
C LYS A 8 -2.51 -13.23 -13.95
N PHE A 9 -3.57 -12.44 -13.93
CA PHE A 9 -3.53 -11.10 -13.36
C PHE A 9 -3.93 -11.15 -11.89
N THR A 10 -3.19 -10.43 -11.06
CA THR A 10 -3.50 -10.30 -9.64
C THR A 10 -3.64 -8.81 -9.31
N PRO A 11 -4.89 -8.30 -9.15
CA PRO A 11 -5.08 -6.92 -8.75
C PRO A 11 -4.77 -6.74 -7.27
N ARG A 12 -4.11 -5.64 -6.94
CA ARG A 12 -3.75 -5.28 -5.57
C ARG A 12 -4.06 -3.81 -5.36
N CYS A 13 -4.44 -3.46 -4.14
CA CYS A 13 -4.79 -2.08 -3.78
C CYS A 13 -3.96 -1.63 -2.59
N TYR A 14 -3.41 -0.41 -2.67
CA TYR A 14 -2.56 0.18 -1.64
C TYR A 14 -3.05 1.57 -1.27
N ALA A 15 -2.81 1.94 -0.01
CA ALA A 15 -3.40 3.12 0.60
C ALA A 15 -2.36 4.17 0.99
N PHE A 16 -2.63 5.41 0.64
CA PHE A 16 -2.00 6.59 1.22
C PHE A 16 -2.97 7.20 2.22
N ILE A 17 -2.65 7.07 3.50
CA ILE A 17 -3.46 7.59 4.61
C ILE A 17 -2.61 8.62 5.35
N GLN A 18 -3.12 9.84 5.48
CA GLN A 18 -2.40 10.93 6.16
C GLN A 18 -2.98 11.19 7.55
N ASN A 19 -2.08 11.48 8.50
CA ASN A 19 -2.49 11.97 9.80
C ASN A 19 -2.75 13.49 9.76
N GLU A 20 -3.03 14.07 10.92
CA GLU A 20 -3.34 15.50 11.06
C GLU A 20 -2.22 16.43 10.56
N GLU A 21 -0.97 15.96 10.63
CA GLU A 21 0.21 16.71 10.19
C GLU A 21 0.55 16.44 8.72
N GLY A 22 -0.22 15.58 8.05
CA GLY A 22 0.01 15.23 6.66
C GLY A 22 1.01 14.10 6.44
N ALA A 23 1.57 13.51 7.50
CA ALA A 23 2.47 12.38 7.38
C ALA A 23 1.69 11.13 6.94
N VAL A 24 2.36 10.25 6.20
CA VAL A 24 1.76 9.08 5.56
C VAL A 24 1.97 7.83 6.39
N LEU A 25 0.90 7.06 6.57
CA LEU A 25 0.96 5.77 7.25
C LEU A 25 1.74 4.77 6.39
N VAL A 26 2.81 4.23 6.94
CA VAL A 26 3.62 3.20 6.29
C VAL A 26 3.94 2.10 7.29
N MET A 27 4.44 0.98 6.79
CA MET A 27 4.67 -0.19 7.63
C MET A 27 5.89 -0.97 7.19
N ARG A 28 6.42 -1.74 8.12
CA ARG A 28 7.46 -2.73 7.86
C ARG A 28 6.85 -4.12 7.99
N GLU A 29 7.08 -4.94 6.97
CA GLU A 29 6.54 -6.29 6.88
C GLU A 29 7.65 -7.27 6.50
N LEU A 30 7.60 -8.46 7.09
CA LEU A 30 8.44 -9.56 6.66
C LEU A 30 7.63 -10.43 5.69
N TRP A 31 8.06 -10.49 4.44
CA TRP A 31 7.37 -11.24 3.39
C TRP A 31 8.33 -12.22 2.74
N SER A 32 8.04 -13.50 2.86
CA SER A 32 8.89 -14.58 2.29
C SER A 32 10.38 -14.39 2.63
N GLY A 33 10.67 -14.02 3.87
CA GLY A 33 12.04 -13.78 4.35
C GLY A 33 12.64 -12.45 3.96
N VAL A 34 11.88 -11.58 3.29
CA VAL A 34 12.35 -10.25 2.86
C VAL A 34 11.68 -9.16 3.68
N HIS A 35 12.47 -8.25 4.23
CA HIS A 35 11.95 -7.07 4.93
C HIS A 35 11.52 -6.03 3.92
N LEU A 36 10.24 -5.62 4.00
CA LEU A 36 9.66 -4.62 3.12
C LEU A 36 9.25 -3.38 3.92
N ASN A 37 9.70 -2.23 3.47
CA ASN A 37 9.19 -0.91 3.86
C ASN A 37 8.13 -0.54 2.83
N LYS A 38 6.87 -0.47 3.22
CA LYS A 38 5.76 -0.46 2.26
C LYS A 38 4.55 0.32 2.73
N LEU A 39 3.62 0.52 1.81
CA LEU A 39 2.28 1.04 2.09
C LEU A 39 1.36 -0.09 2.56
N PRO A 40 0.34 0.23 3.37
CA PRO A 40 -0.70 -0.74 3.70
C PRO A 40 -1.52 -1.10 2.46
N GLY A 41 -2.02 -2.32 2.45
CA GLY A 41 -2.85 -2.82 1.37
C GLY A 41 -2.59 -4.28 1.08
N GLY A 42 -3.17 -4.78 0.00
CA GLY A 42 -3.03 -6.17 -0.39
C GLY A 42 -3.86 -6.57 -1.59
N GLY A 43 -4.02 -7.86 -1.76
CA GLY A 43 -4.74 -8.43 -2.90
C GLY A 43 -6.25 -8.21 -2.85
N GLN A 44 -6.82 -7.83 -3.97
CA GLN A 44 -8.27 -7.74 -4.13
C GLN A 44 -8.85 -9.14 -4.25
N GLU A 45 -9.92 -9.41 -3.53
CA GLU A 45 -10.60 -10.69 -3.56
C GLU A 45 -11.78 -10.64 -4.54
N VAL A 46 -12.12 -11.80 -5.09
CA VAL A 46 -13.32 -11.94 -5.94
C VAL A 46 -14.55 -11.57 -5.11
N GLY A 47 -15.41 -10.73 -5.67
CA GLY A 47 -16.62 -10.28 -4.99
C GLY A 47 -16.49 -8.95 -4.27
N GLU A 48 -15.28 -8.38 -4.22
CA GLU A 48 -15.10 -7.04 -3.64
C GLU A 48 -14.58 -6.04 -4.67
N GLY A 49 -15.01 -4.78 -4.53
CA GLY A 49 -14.45 -3.68 -5.29
C GLY A 49 -13.14 -3.20 -4.67
N MET A 50 -12.48 -2.25 -5.33
CA MET A 50 -11.19 -1.74 -4.87
C MET A 50 -11.29 -0.99 -3.53
N HIS A 51 -12.34 -0.19 -3.34
CA HIS A 51 -12.54 0.54 -2.08
C HIS A 51 -12.84 -0.42 -0.93
N GLU A 52 -13.60 -1.47 -1.20
CA GLU A 52 -13.87 -2.52 -0.22
C GLU A 52 -12.60 -3.28 0.16
N CYS A 53 -11.75 -3.57 -0.85
CA CYS A 53 -10.45 -4.19 -0.63
C CYS A 53 -9.59 -3.35 0.31
N LEU A 54 -9.49 -2.06 0.05
CA LEU A 54 -8.70 -1.14 0.88
C LEU A 54 -9.21 -1.13 2.33
N ASN A 55 -10.50 -0.97 2.53
CA ASN A 55 -11.06 -0.93 3.88
C ASN A 55 -10.87 -2.27 4.60
N ARG A 56 -11.03 -3.39 3.90
CA ARG A 56 -10.80 -4.72 4.48
C ARG A 56 -9.33 -4.91 4.90
N GLU A 57 -8.39 -4.56 4.02
CA GLU A 57 -6.95 -4.69 4.31
C GLU A 57 -6.54 -3.83 5.50
N ILE A 58 -7.05 -2.59 5.56
CA ILE A 58 -6.78 -1.69 6.68
C ILE A 58 -7.33 -2.28 7.99
N GLU A 59 -8.54 -2.81 7.95
CA GLU A 59 -9.16 -3.43 9.13
C GLU A 59 -8.39 -4.67 9.60
N GLU A 60 -7.85 -5.45 8.66
CA GLU A 60 -7.03 -6.61 8.99
C GLU A 60 -5.69 -6.23 9.62
N GLU A 61 -5.09 -5.13 9.19
CA GLU A 61 -3.74 -4.74 9.59
C GLU A 61 -3.70 -3.77 10.78
N PHE A 62 -4.75 -2.96 10.97
CA PHE A 62 -4.75 -1.90 11.99
C PHE A 62 -6.01 -1.91 12.84
N SER A 63 -5.83 -1.58 14.12
CA SER A 63 -6.92 -1.13 14.96
C SER A 63 -7.12 0.35 14.73
N SER A 64 -8.36 0.77 14.44
CA SER A 64 -8.68 2.15 14.11
C SER A 64 -10.08 2.51 14.61
N PHE A 65 -10.24 3.73 15.07
CA PHE A 65 -11.54 4.24 15.52
C PHE A 65 -12.23 5.11 14.45
N SER A 66 -11.62 5.28 13.28
CA SER A 66 -12.16 6.15 12.24
C SER A 66 -13.22 5.48 11.35
N GLY A 67 -13.37 4.15 11.44
CA GLY A 67 -14.29 3.42 10.56
C GLY A 67 -13.83 3.40 9.10
N PRO A 68 -14.70 2.99 8.16
CA PRO A 68 -14.35 2.94 6.75
C PRO A 68 -13.95 4.31 6.20
N LEU A 69 -12.92 4.34 5.35
CA LEU A 69 -12.42 5.54 4.71
C LEU A 69 -12.98 5.66 3.29
N ASN A 70 -12.98 6.89 2.77
CA ASN A 70 -13.33 7.17 1.38
C ASN A 70 -12.05 7.37 0.56
N TRP A 71 -12.04 6.87 -0.68
CA TRP A 71 -10.82 6.75 -1.45
C TRP A 71 -10.90 7.49 -2.78
N THR A 72 -9.76 8.07 -3.17
CA THR A 72 -9.56 8.65 -4.49
C THR A 72 -8.39 7.92 -5.15
N HIS A 73 -8.61 7.39 -6.34
CA HIS A 73 -7.53 6.76 -7.12
C HIS A 73 -6.50 7.81 -7.54
N ILE A 74 -5.21 7.48 -7.38
CA ILE A 74 -4.14 8.41 -7.75
C ILE A 74 -3.14 7.85 -8.75
N TYR A 75 -2.91 6.52 -8.76
CA TYR A 75 -1.85 5.97 -9.59
C TYR A 75 -2.07 4.48 -9.87
N THR A 76 -1.87 4.08 -11.11
CA THR A 76 -1.74 2.70 -11.53
C THR A 76 -0.65 2.67 -12.61
N PRO A 77 0.43 1.88 -12.42
CA PRO A 77 1.47 1.77 -13.45
C PRO A 77 0.89 1.27 -14.77
N THR A 78 1.41 1.78 -15.88
CA THR A 78 0.95 1.40 -17.23
C THR A 78 1.79 0.32 -17.87
N HIS A 79 2.90 -0.05 -17.24
CA HIS A 79 3.74 -1.15 -17.73
C HIS A 79 3.55 -2.39 -16.85
N ALA A 80 3.95 -3.55 -17.38
CA ALA A 80 3.74 -4.82 -16.68
C ALA A 80 4.65 -4.97 -15.47
N PHE A 81 4.07 -5.38 -14.35
CA PHE A 81 4.80 -5.82 -13.17
C PHE A 81 4.52 -7.29 -12.92
N VAL A 82 5.57 -8.08 -12.77
CA VAL A 82 5.46 -9.49 -12.40
C VAL A 82 5.81 -9.61 -10.92
N SER A 83 5.03 -10.41 -10.18
CA SER A 83 5.29 -10.61 -8.77
C SER A 83 6.72 -11.13 -8.55
N ARG A 84 7.44 -10.47 -7.64
CA ARG A 84 8.78 -10.86 -7.22
C ARG A 84 8.80 -12.24 -6.57
N PHE A 85 7.69 -12.62 -5.94
CA PHE A 85 7.57 -13.83 -5.14
C PHE A 85 6.79 -14.93 -5.84
N ARG A 86 5.98 -14.59 -6.85
CA ARG A 86 5.12 -15.51 -7.61
C ARG A 86 5.21 -15.18 -9.09
N PRO A 87 6.17 -15.75 -9.82
CA PRO A 87 6.42 -15.37 -11.22
C PRO A 87 5.24 -15.59 -12.16
N GLU A 88 4.28 -16.43 -11.79
CA GLU A 88 3.06 -16.68 -12.57
C GLU A 88 2.05 -15.53 -12.49
N GLU A 89 2.25 -14.59 -11.56
CA GLU A 89 1.32 -13.48 -11.35
C GLU A 89 1.84 -12.18 -11.95
N GLN A 90 1.07 -11.60 -12.87
CA GLN A 90 1.26 -10.22 -13.30
C GLN A 90 0.40 -9.32 -12.44
N LEU A 91 1.04 -8.41 -11.73
CA LEU A 91 0.34 -7.55 -10.76
C LEU A 91 -0.27 -6.33 -11.44
N ILE A 92 -1.50 -6.03 -11.04
CA ILE A 92 -2.16 -4.77 -11.38
C ILE A 92 -2.19 -3.97 -10.09
N LEU A 93 -1.33 -2.95 -9.99
CA LEU A 93 -1.07 -2.22 -8.76
C LEU A 93 -1.85 -0.91 -8.75
N ASN A 94 -2.85 -0.82 -7.88
CA ASN A 94 -3.72 0.33 -7.78
C ASN A 94 -3.47 1.09 -6.48
N TYR A 95 -3.17 2.37 -6.58
CA TYR A 95 -2.85 3.22 -5.43
C TYR A 95 -3.92 4.27 -5.24
N PHE A 96 -4.38 4.38 -4.00
CA PHE A 96 -5.48 5.27 -3.60
C PHE A 96 -5.06 6.16 -2.44
N LYS A 97 -5.66 7.32 -2.38
CA LYS A 97 -5.48 8.26 -1.27
C LYS A 97 -6.79 8.34 -0.47
N ALA A 98 -6.70 8.21 0.84
CA ALA A 98 -7.85 8.45 1.72
C ALA A 98 -8.20 9.95 1.68
N GLN A 99 -9.48 10.26 1.55
CA GLN A 99 -9.96 11.64 1.50
C GLN A 99 -9.90 12.31 2.86
N GLU A 100 -10.01 11.53 3.94
CA GLU A 100 -9.98 12.01 5.31
C GLU A 100 -8.56 11.96 5.88
N LYS A 101 -8.22 12.94 6.70
CA LYS A 101 -7.06 12.84 7.57
C LYS A 101 -7.47 12.13 8.86
N VAL A 102 -6.58 11.31 9.40
CA VAL A 102 -6.87 10.51 10.59
C VAL A 102 -6.05 11.00 11.79
N LYS A 103 -6.46 10.61 12.98
CA LYS A 103 -5.73 10.90 14.21
C LYS A 103 -4.71 9.80 14.46
N ALA A 104 -3.43 10.15 14.37
CA ALA A 104 -2.33 9.18 14.47
C ALA A 104 -2.38 8.33 15.74
N ASP A 105 -2.75 8.94 16.88
CA ASP A 105 -2.79 8.26 18.16
C ASP A 105 -3.92 7.22 18.28
N GLN A 106 -4.85 7.19 17.33
CA GLN A 106 -5.95 6.22 17.31
C GLN A 106 -5.63 5.00 16.45
N TRP A 107 -4.48 4.98 15.77
CA TRP A 107 -4.09 3.90 14.87
C TRP A 107 -2.99 3.05 15.48
N VAL A 108 -3.22 1.75 15.54
CA VAL A 108 -2.28 0.77 16.09
C VAL A 108 -2.17 -0.40 15.13
N LEU A 109 -0.94 -0.75 14.76
CA LEU A 109 -0.68 -1.93 13.94
C LEU A 109 -0.98 -3.20 14.74
N LYS A 110 -1.70 -4.13 14.14
CA LYS A 110 -1.89 -5.47 14.70
C LYS A 110 -0.64 -6.27 14.42
N THR A 111 0.36 -6.16 15.30
CA THR A 111 1.66 -6.80 15.10
C THR A 111 1.55 -8.32 15.19
N ASP A 112 2.32 -8.99 14.36
CA ASP A 112 2.50 -10.43 14.39
C ASP A 112 3.91 -10.77 13.92
N GLU A 113 4.17 -12.03 13.56
CA GLU A 113 5.49 -12.43 13.07
C GLU A 113 5.88 -11.79 11.74
N ASN A 114 4.91 -11.29 10.98
CA ASN A 114 5.12 -10.68 9.66
C ASN A 114 4.91 -9.16 9.66
N LEU A 115 3.89 -8.67 10.40
CA LEU A 115 3.60 -7.24 10.52
C LEU A 115 4.40 -6.69 11.70
N LEU A 116 5.50 -5.99 11.41
CA LEU A 116 6.52 -5.69 12.42
C LEU A 116 6.38 -4.31 13.06
N GLN A 117 6.07 -3.28 12.26
CA GLN A 117 6.11 -1.90 12.72
C GLN A 117 5.29 -0.99 11.83
N MET A 118 4.64 0.02 12.40
CA MET A 118 4.05 1.12 11.66
C MET A 118 4.81 2.40 11.92
N LEU A 119 4.79 3.31 10.95
CA LEU A 119 5.44 4.62 11.03
C LEU A 119 4.55 5.66 10.36
N TRP A 120 4.71 6.92 10.77
CA TRP A 120 4.13 8.06 10.07
C TRP A 120 5.27 8.77 9.35
N LEU A 121 5.35 8.57 8.04
CA LEU A 121 6.43 9.07 7.20
C LEU A 121 6.10 10.46 6.67
N PRO A 122 6.94 11.47 6.94
CA PRO A 122 6.71 12.80 6.36
C PRO A 122 6.58 12.75 4.83
N ALA A 123 5.59 13.47 4.31
CA ALA A 123 5.26 13.46 2.88
C ALA A 123 6.16 14.45 2.11
N VAL A 124 7.45 14.16 2.07
CA VAL A 124 8.46 14.95 1.39
C VAL A 124 9.25 14.07 0.42
N LYS A 125 9.75 14.67 -0.66
CA LYS A 125 10.42 13.92 -1.75
C LYS A 125 11.64 13.13 -1.28
N GLU A 126 12.32 13.59 -0.24
CA GLU A 126 13.51 12.93 0.32
C GLU A 126 13.18 11.52 0.84
N ASN A 127 11.92 11.27 1.20
CA ASN A 127 11.48 10.00 1.75
C ASN A 127 11.08 8.96 0.68
N VAL A 128 11.21 9.29 -0.60
CA VAL A 128 10.90 8.32 -1.67
C VAL A 128 11.75 7.06 -1.55
N HIS A 129 12.99 7.20 -1.10
CA HIS A 129 13.92 6.07 -0.99
C HIS A 129 13.67 5.18 0.23
N TRP A 130 12.77 5.58 1.12
CA TRP A 130 12.40 4.75 2.26
C TRP A 130 11.72 3.45 1.82
N PHE A 131 10.95 3.51 0.73
CA PHE A 131 10.22 2.36 0.22
C PHE A 131 11.16 1.34 -0.43
N THR A 132 10.92 0.06 -0.13
CA THR A 132 11.74 -1.03 -0.66
C THR A 132 11.50 -1.28 -2.15
N LEU A 133 10.23 -1.20 -2.59
CA LEU A 133 9.84 -1.56 -3.94
C LEU A 133 9.74 -0.35 -4.85
N GLU A 134 10.20 -0.52 -6.10
CA GLU A 134 10.21 0.53 -7.11
C GLU A 134 8.83 1.08 -7.40
N ASN A 135 7.82 0.21 -7.46
CA ASN A 135 6.45 0.62 -7.71
C ASN A 135 5.89 1.51 -6.58
N ASP A 136 6.25 1.24 -5.33
CA ASP A 136 5.85 2.07 -4.21
C ASP A 136 6.51 3.45 -4.28
N ARG A 137 7.76 3.51 -4.71
CA ARG A 137 8.48 4.78 -4.91
C ARG A 137 7.81 5.63 -5.99
N ALA A 138 7.44 5.02 -7.11
CA ALA A 138 6.73 5.70 -8.19
C ALA A 138 5.37 6.20 -7.73
N ALA A 139 4.64 5.39 -6.97
CA ALA A 139 3.35 5.77 -6.40
C ALA A 139 3.49 6.93 -5.42
N PHE A 140 4.52 6.92 -4.57
CA PHE A 140 4.78 7.99 -3.62
C PHE A 140 5.05 9.31 -4.34
N GLN A 141 5.80 9.29 -5.44
CA GLN A 141 6.03 10.47 -6.26
C GLN A 141 4.73 11.01 -6.85
N ALA A 142 3.85 10.11 -7.33
CA ALA A 142 2.53 10.50 -7.83
C ALA A 142 1.67 11.10 -6.71
N PHE A 143 1.73 10.50 -5.51
CA PHE A 143 1.02 11.00 -4.35
C PHE A 143 1.46 12.43 -3.98
N LEU A 144 2.77 12.68 -3.97
CA LEU A 144 3.30 14.01 -3.63
C LEU A 144 2.74 15.09 -4.56
N LYS A 145 2.53 14.77 -5.84
CA LYS A 145 1.94 15.71 -6.81
C LYS A 145 0.50 16.07 -6.48
N THR A 146 -0.20 15.25 -5.72
CA THR A 146 -1.59 15.54 -5.32
C THR A 146 -1.68 16.54 -4.19
N LEU A 147 -0.55 16.87 -3.54
CA LEU A 147 -0.53 17.71 -2.33
C LEU A 147 -0.41 19.22 -2.63
N ASN A 148 -0.30 19.59 -3.88
CA ASN A 148 -0.16 21.00 -4.26
C ASN A 148 -1.43 21.56 -4.87
#